data_c21428724f1c694c20d8a53d521e4c89
#
_entry.id   c21428724f1c694c20d8a53d521e4c89
#
_cell.length_a   1.000
_cell.length_b   1.000
_cell.length_c   1.000
_cell.angle_alpha   90.00
_cell.angle_beta   90.00
_cell.angle_gamma   90.00
#
_symmetry.space_group_name_H-M   'P 1'
#
loop_
_entity.id
_entity.type
_entity.pdbx_description
1 polymer ?
#
loop_
_entity_poly.entity_id
_entity_poly.type
_entity_poly.pdbx_seq_one_letter_code
_entity_poly.pdbx_strand_id
1 'polypeptide(L)'
;MVLISPQTTLSEEIINEVFLLERPNKLLAFSGLKNNWSEKELHTGETVVKSIYAGNVAVAYTTERALAFSGITGRWTEERFRIRESAISISAEGNVGTIITNIRALGFSAKTGVWVESLFNIGK
;
A
#
# COMPACT_ATOMS: atom_id res chain seq x y z
N MET A 1 31.88 -20.49 -12.94
CA MET A 1 31.33 -20.40 -12.79
C MET A 1 30.39 -20.06 -12.79
N VAL A 2 29.88 -19.89 -12.79
CA VAL A 2 29.08 -19.63 -12.78
C VAL A 2 28.24 -19.39 -12.62
N LEU A 3 27.87 -19.38 -12.51
CA LEU A 3 27.05 -19.25 -12.34
C LEU A 3 26.24 -18.79 -11.98
N ILE A 4 26.01 -18.96 -11.77
CA ILE A 4 25.27 -18.46 -11.04
C ILE A 4 24.55 -17.42 -11.43
N SER A 5 24.83 -16.82 -11.96
CA SER A 5 24.26 -15.76 -12.56
C SER A 5 22.80 -15.79 -12.64
N PRO A 6 22.23 -16.70 -13.05
CA PRO A 6 20.82 -16.67 -13.26
C PRO A 6 20.09 -16.38 -12.02
N GLN A 7 20.56 -16.79 -10.99
CA GLN A 7 19.83 -16.59 -9.82
C GLN A 7 19.79 -15.21 -9.45
N THR A 8 20.67 -14.49 -9.92
CA THR A 8 20.65 -13.13 -9.59
C THR A 8 19.36 -12.53 -9.96
N THR A 9 18.77 -13.00 -10.99
CA THR A 9 17.53 -12.42 -11.36
C THR A 9 16.50 -12.65 -10.33
N LEU A 10 16.60 -13.72 -9.62
CA LEU A 10 15.61 -13.97 -8.63
C LEU A 10 15.64 -12.96 -7.55
N SER A 11 16.80 -12.52 -7.20
CA SER A 11 16.88 -11.62 -6.11
C SER A 11 16.22 -10.31 -6.41
N GLU A 12 16.08 -9.98 -7.67
CA GLU A 12 15.45 -8.74 -8.00
C GLU A 12 14.00 -8.74 -7.62
N GLU A 13 13.42 -9.90 -7.59
CA GLU A 13 12.00 -9.97 -7.32
C GLU A 13 11.65 -9.64 -5.92
N ILE A 14 12.61 -9.70 -5.03
CA ILE A 14 12.28 -9.43 -3.65
C ILE A 14 12.83 -8.10 -3.18
N ILE A 15 13.29 -7.27 -4.08
CA ILE A 15 13.79 -5.98 -3.68
C ILE A 15 12.64 -5.08 -3.29
N ASN A 16 12.71 -4.55 -2.09
CA ASN A 16 11.73 -3.61 -1.62
C ASN A 16 12.36 -2.23 -1.63
N GLU A 17 11.68 -1.27 -2.22
CA GLU A 17 12.15 0.09 -2.28
C GLU A 17 11.48 0.95 -1.23
N VAL A 18 10.58 0.39 -0.44
CA VAL A 18 9.90 1.13 0.61
C VAL A 18 9.95 0.34 1.90
N PHE A 19 9.85 1.05 3.00
CA PHE A 19 9.76 0.46 4.32
C PHE A 19 8.66 1.19 5.08
N LEU A 20 7.84 0.46 5.83
CA LEU A 20 6.72 1.04 6.54
C LEU A 20 6.87 0.80 8.03
N LEU A 21 6.63 1.84 8.81
CA LEU A 21 6.70 1.77 10.26
C LEU A 21 5.42 2.33 10.85
N GLU A 22 4.79 1.57 11.74
CA GLU A 22 3.58 2.03 12.40
C GLU A 22 3.91 2.64 13.74
N ARG A 23 3.32 3.80 14.01
CA ARG A 23 3.40 4.43 15.32
C ARG A 23 1.97 4.65 15.80
N PRO A 24 1.76 4.90 17.10
CA PRO A 24 0.40 5.01 17.62
C PRO A 24 -0.47 6.03 16.91
N ASN A 25 0.10 7.11 16.44
CA ASN A 25 -0.71 8.18 15.85
C ASN A 25 -0.34 8.49 14.41
N LYS A 26 0.50 7.69 13.78
CA LYS A 26 0.89 7.96 12.40
C LYS A 26 1.60 6.77 11.77
N LEU A 27 1.66 6.81 10.46
CA LEU A 27 2.46 5.86 9.71
C LEU A 27 3.65 6.61 9.13
N LEU A 28 4.79 5.95 9.09
CA LEU A 28 5.99 6.50 8.50
C LEU A 28 6.41 5.58 7.38
N ALA A 29 6.67 6.14 6.21
CA ALA A 29 7.14 5.33 5.09
C ALA A 29 8.44 5.92 4.57
N PHE A 30 9.40 5.05 4.30
CA PHE A 30 10.66 5.45 3.71
C PHE A 30 10.69 5.03 2.26
N SER A 31 11.11 5.93 1.39
CA SER A 31 11.31 5.60 -0.02
C SER A 31 12.80 5.56 -0.30
N GLY A 32 13.28 4.40 -0.75
CA GLY A 32 14.68 4.28 -1.14
C GLY A 32 14.97 5.06 -2.42
N LEU A 33 13.97 5.18 -3.28
CA LEU A 33 14.17 5.94 -4.52
C LEU A 33 14.25 7.43 -4.26
N LYS A 34 13.45 7.94 -3.34
CA LYS A 34 13.46 9.36 -3.00
C LYS A 34 14.40 9.68 -1.87
N ASN A 35 14.83 8.64 -1.15
CA ASN A 35 15.77 8.79 -0.06
C ASN A 35 15.24 9.69 1.05
N ASN A 36 13.97 9.53 1.39
CA ASN A 36 13.39 10.28 2.50
C ASN A 36 12.19 9.58 3.10
N TRP A 37 11.81 10.04 4.29
CA TRP A 37 10.64 9.56 4.99
C TRP A 37 9.45 10.46 4.71
N SER A 38 8.26 9.87 4.79
CA SER A 38 7.03 10.61 4.64
C SER A 38 6.05 10.12 5.71
N GLU A 39 5.36 11.05 6.35
CA GLU A 39 4.43 10.71 7.42
C GLU A 39 3.00 10.81 6.98
N LYS A 40 2.16 9.94 7.54
CA LYS A 40 0.72 10.04 7.35
C LYS A 40 0.09 10.02 8.72
N GLU A 41 -0.48 11.16 9.11
CA GLU A 41 -1.11 11.28 10.41
C GLU A 41 -2.41 10.51 10.46
N LEU A 42 -2.68 9.89 11.59
CA LEU A 42 -3.95 9.21 11.82
C LEU A 42 -4.86 10.14 12.59
N HIS A 43 -6.15 10.00 12.37
CA HIS A 43 -7.14 10.79 13.11
C HIS A 43 -7.26 10.28 14.53
N THR A 44 -7.76 11.13 15.42
CA THR A 44 -8.02 10.71 16.77
C THR A 44 -9.00 9.52 16.73
N GLY A 45 -8.63 8.43 17.40
CA GLY A 45 -9.49 7.26 17.41
C GLY A 45 -9.33 6.33 16.22
N GLU A 46 -8.56 6.73 15.24
CA GLU A 46 -8.32 5.88 14.07
C GLU A 46 -7.19 4.92 14.39
N THR A 47 -7.37 3.64 14.09
CA THR A 47 -6.32 2.65 14.32
C THR A 47 -6.05 1.88 13.03
N VAL A 48 -4.79 1.52 12.83
CA VAL A 48 -4.40 0.70 11.70
C VAL A 48 -4.82 -0.73 11.99
N VAL A 49 -5.57 -1.32 11.07
CA VAL A 49 -6.00 -2.70 11.22
C VAL A 49 -4.96 -3.63 10.61
N LYS A 50 -4.42 -3.26 9.45
CA LYS A 50 -3.41 -4.09 8.81
C LYS A 50 -2.57 -3.24 7.88
N SER A 51 -1.31 -3.61 7.75
CA SER A 51 -0.42 -2.92 6.82
C SER A 51 0.59 -3.92 6.25
N ILE A 52 1.02 -3.66 5.03
CA ILE A 52 2.06 -4.45 4.39
C ILE A 52 2.82 -3.55 3.45
N TYR A 53 4.00 -3.99 3.06
CA TYR A 53 4.75 -3.27 2.03
C TYR A 53 5.55 -4.25 1.20
N ALA A 54 5.77 -3.90 -0.04
CA ALA A 54 6.58 -4.71 -0.96
C ALA A 54 6.88 -3.87 -2.19
N GLY A 55 8.04 -4.08 -2.77
CA GLY A 55 8.39 -3.33 -3.98
C GLY A 55 8.38 -1.85 -3.74
N ASN A 56 7.57 -1.13 -4.49
CA ASN A 56 7.48 0.32 -4.42
C ASN A 56 6.23 0.81 -3.72
N VAL A 57 5.49 -0.07 -3.04
CA VAL A 57 4.25 0.34 -2.40
C VAL A 57 4.19 -0.08 -0.94
N ALA A 58 3.57 0.76 -0.14
CA ALA A 58 3.16 0.40 1.20
C ALA A 58 1.66 0.65 1.27
N VAL A 59 0.93 -0.31 1.80
CA VAL A 59 -0.53 -0.24 1.83
C VAL A 59 -0.99 -0.53 3.24
N ALA A 60 -2.00 0.18 3.69
CA ALA A 60 -2.56 -0.06 5.01
C ALA A 60 -4.04 0.27 4.98
N TYR A 61 -4.79 -0.34 5.88
CA TYR A 61 -6.13 0.16 6.08
C TYR A 61 -6.37 0.31 7.56
N THR A 62 -7.18 1.31 7.85
CA THR A 62 -7.51 1.64 9.21
C THR A 62 -8.99 1.37 9.41
N THR A 63 -9.51 1.79 10.54
CA THR A 63 -10.94 1.69 10.80
C THR A 63 -11.74 2.63 9.90
N GLU A 64 -11.08 3.57 9.20
CA GLU A 64 -11.76 4.60 8.44
C GLU A 64 -11.44 4.64 6.95
N ARG A 65 -10.27 4.18 6.55
CA ARG A 65 -9.82 4.44 5.17
C ARG A 65 -8.71 3.50 4.75
N ALA A 66 -8.52 3.46 3.44
CA ALA A 66 -7.38 2.79 2.83
C ALA A 66 -6.30 3.83 2.62
N LEU A 67 -5.06 3.46 2.86
CA LEU A 67 -3.91 4.33 2.74
C LEU A 67 -2.87 3.66 1.88
N ALA A 68 -2.21 4.41 1.02
CA ALA A 68 -1.12 3.86 0.22
C ALA A 68 -0.01 4.88 0.07
N PHE A 69 1.20 4.38 0.05
CA PHE A 69 2.39 5.19 -0.16
C PHE A 69 3.12 4.68 -1.39
N SER A 70 3.52 5.60 -2.26
CA SER A 70 4.29 5.27 -3.44
C SER A 70 5.76 5.61 -3.20
N GLY A 71 6.64 4.62 -3.35
CA GLY A 71 8.06 4.89 -3.27
C GLY A 71 8.56 5.70 -4.46
N ILE A 72 7.80 5.72 -5.55
CA ILE A 72 8.18 6.46 -6.74
C ILE A 72 7.83 7.93 -6.62
N THR A 73 6.62 8.24 -6.16
CA THR A 73 6.22 9.64 -5.98
C THR A 73 6.60 10.20 -4.63
N GLY A 74 6.83 9.32 -3.64
CA GLY A 74 7.16 9.76 -2.29
C GLY A 74 5.98 10.30 -1.53
N ARG A 75 4.76 9.97 -1.96
CA ARG A 75 3.55 10.53 -1.36
C ARG A 75 2.59 9.49 -0.89
N TRP A 76 1.84 9.87 0.14
CA TRP A 76 0.71 9.10 0.64
C TRP A 76 -0.56 9.54 -0.06
N THR A 77 -1.50 8.61 -0.21
CA THR A 77 -2.82 8.94 -0.71
C THR A 77 -3.84 8.06 0.00
N GLU A 78 -5.06 8.50 0.04
CA GLU A 78 -6.07 7.80 0.81
C GLU A 78 -7.36 7.63 0.05
N GLU A 79 -8.16 6.65 0.50
CA GLU A 79 -9.48 6.42 -0.04
C GLU A 79 -10.37 6.09 1.15
N ARG A 80 -11.33 6.96 1.48
CA ARG A 80 -12.17 6.76 2.65
C ARG A 80 -13.15 5.63 2.39
N PHE A 81 -13.40 4.86 3.44
CA PHE A 81 -14.41 3.81 3.36
C PHE A 81 -15.79 4.44 3.44
N ARG A 82 -16.72 3.81 2.75
CA ARG A 82 -18.12 4.22 2.78
C ARG A 82 -18.80 3.60 3.98
N ILE A 83 -20.02 4.03 4.23
CA ILE A 83 -20.79 3.49 5.33
C ILE A 83 -20.92 1.98 5.14
N ARG A 84 -20.63 1.23 6.17
CA ARG A 84 -20.70 -0.24 6.17
C ARG A 84 -19.72 -0.91 5.22
N GLU A 85 -18.73 -0.19 4.77
CA GLU A 85 -17.67 -0.80 3.98
C GLU A 85 -16.57 -1.27 4.92
N SER A 86 -16.09 -2.48 4.71
CA SER A 86 -14.98 -2.98 5.50
C SER A 86 -14.04 -3.76 4.59
N ALA A 87 -12.76 -3.69 4.90
CA ALA A 87 -11.75 -4.37 4.11
C ALA A 87 -11.75 -5.85 4.41
N ILE A 88 -11.53 -6.64 3.37
CA ILE A 88 -11.47 -8.09 3.47
C ILE A 88 -10.06 -8.59 3.27
N SER A 89 -9.32 -7.99 2.33
CA SER A 89 -7.95 -8.44 2.08
C SER A 89 -7.09 -7.29 1.59
N ILE A 90 -5.80 -7.48 1.69
CA ILE A 90 -4.82 -6.46 1.34
C ILE A 90 -3.64 -7.15 0.68
N SER A 91 -3.05 -6.52 -0.34
CA SER A 91 -1.86 -7.06 -0.97
C SER A 91 -0.97 -5.95 -1.49
N ALA A 92 0.30 -6.27 -1.65
CA ALA A 92 1.27 -5.34 -2.23
C ALA A 92 2.33 -6.14 -2.95
N GLU A 93 2.64 -5.73 -4.17
CA GLU A 93 3.63 -6.43 -4.96
C GLU A 93 4.10 -5.52 -6.08
N GLY A 94 5.41 -5.41 -6.24
CA GLY A 94 5.94 -4.57 -7.31
C GLY A 94 5.51 -3.13 -7.18
N ASN A 95 4.70 -2.68 -8.13
CA ASN A 95 4.18 -1.32 -8.12
C ASN A 95 2.70 -1.26 -7.80
N VAL A 96 2.12 -2.36 -7.34
CA VAL A 96 0.68 -2.44 -7.18
C VAL A 96 0.30 -2.79 -5.75
N GLY A 97 -0.64 -2.04 -5.20
CA GLY A 97 -1.24 -2.37 -3.92
C GLY A 97 -2.72 -2.55 -4.12
N THR A 98 -3.34 -3.46 -3.38
CA THR A 98 -4.78 -3.63 -3.48
C THR A 98 -5.40 -3.79 -2.12
N ILE A 99 -6.63 -3.33 -2.00
CA ILE A 99 -7.46 -3.59 -0.84
C ILE A 99 -8.81 -3.97 -1.39
N ILE A 100 -9.29 -5.15 -0.99
CA ILE A 100 -10.60 -5.62 -1.40
C ILE A 100 -11.53 -5.41 -0.23
N THR A 101 -12.66 -4.79 -0.46
CA THR A 101 -13.66 -4.59 0.57
C THR A 101 -14.91 -5.38 0.21
N ASN A 102 -15.91 -5.26 1.05
CA ASN A 102 -17.16 -5.97 0.78
C ASN A 102 -17.95 -5.36 -0.38
N ILE A 103 -17.59 -4.17 -0.86
CA ILE A 103 -18.34 -3.53 -1.93
C ILE A 103 -17.50 -3.17 -3.16
N ARG A 104 -16.19 -3.18 -3.06
CA ARG A 104 -15.37 -2.78 -4.20
C ARG A 104 -13.95 -3.31 -4.08
N ALA A 105 -13.27 -3.31 -5.22
CA ALA A 105 -11.84 -3.56 -5.26
C ALA A 105 -11.16 -2.21 -5.42
N LEU A 106 -10.14 -1.97 -4.62
CA LEU A 106 -9.36 -0.75 -4.71
C LEU A 106 -7.96 -1.12 -5.15
N GLY A 107 -7.52 -0.50 -6.24
CA GLY A 107 -6.18 -0.73 -6.76
C GLY A 107 -5.37 0.55 -6.70
N PHE A 108 -4.12 0.43 -6.30
CA PHE A 108 -3.21 1.56 -6.21
C PHE A 108 -1.97 1.26 -7.03
N SER A 109 -1.54 2.23 -7.82
CA SER A 109 -0.31 2.09 -8.59
C SER A 109 0.73 3.06 -8.06
N ALA A 110 1.93 2.54 -7.74
CA ALA A 110 3.00 3.41 -7.30
C ALA A 110 3.41 4.38 -8.40
N LYS A 111 3.21 4.00 -9.66
CA LYS A 111 3.61 4.86 -10.77
C LYS A 111 2.71 6.05 -10.93
N THR A 112 1.42 5.90 -10.71
CA THR A 112 0.48 7.00 -10.84
C THR A 112 0.19 7.68 -9.51
N GLY A 113 0.33 6.93 -8.42
CA GLY A 113 0.09 7.49 -7.09
C GLY A 113 -1.37 7.70 -6.76
N VAL A 114 -2.27 7.01 -7.45
CA VAL A 114 -3.70 7.18 -7.19
C VAL A 114 -4.39 5.85 -7.03
N TRP A 115 -5.53 5.89 -6.34
CA TRP A 115 -6.41 4.75 -6.18
C TRP A 115 -7.43 4.72 -7.29
N VAL A 116 -7.77 3.52 -7.72
CA VAL A 116 -8.83 3.31 -8.72
C VAL A 116 -9.74 2.23 -8.17
N GLU A 117 -11.04 2.44 -8.26
CA GLU A 117 -12.00 1.49 -7.72
C GLU A 117 -12.71 0.70 -8.81
N SER A 118 -13.14 -0.49 -8.45
CA SER A 118 -14.06 -1.27 -9.28
C SER A 118 -15.14 -1.75 -8.35
N LEU A 119 -16.35 -1.24 -8.54
CA LEU A 119 -17.48 -1.57 -7.68
C LEU A 119 -18.00 -2.96 -8.01
N PHE A 120 -18.37 -3.70 -6.97
CA PHE A 120 -18.99 -4.99 -7.19
C PHE A 120 -20.45 -4.77 -7.50
N ASN A 121 -20.91 -5.45 -8.49
CA ASN A 121 -22.27 -5.24 -8.92
C ASN A 121 -23.19 -6.23 -8.25
N ILE A 122 -23.27 -6.08 -6.95
CA ILE A 122 -24.02 -7.06 -6.20
C ILE A 122 -25.41 -6.63 -5.90
N GLY A 123 -25.91 -5.76 -6.22
CA GLY A 123 -27.24 -5.45 -5.89
C GLY A 123 -28.15 -5.74 -6.97
N LYS A 124 -27.80 -6.26 -7.77
CA LYS A 124 -28.58 -6.25 -8.83
C LYS A 124 -29.19 -7.18 -9.00
#